data_82a08c0333ad888a8b435d881eb88826
#
_entry.id   82a08c0333ad888a8b435d881eb88826
#
_cell.length_a   1.000
_cell.length_b   1.000
_cell.length_c   1.000
_cell.angle_alpha   90.00
_cell.angle_beta   90.00
_cell.angle_gamma   90.00
#
_symmetry.space_group_name_H-M   'P 1'
#
loop_
_entity.id
_entity.type
_entity.pdbx_description
1 polymer ?
#
loop_
_entity_poly.entity_id
_entity_poly.type
_entity_poly.pdbx_seq_one_letter_code
_entity_poly.pdbx_strand_id
1 'polypeptide(L)'
;MKNANWYFDFVSPFAYLQNLRLDELSPHLNIERKPLLFAGLLKHWNTKGPAELTAKRIFTYRYVQWMAKCLDIPLRFPEHHPFNPIPLLRLCIAAGCTKKAVDSIFRCVWEDGLAGDDPDHWNTFCDAIELNVSDANELISSPEVKSELKTNGEMALEQGVFGVPTFVVDGHLFWGSDSTSLLHDYLADPGLFESPAMKRLEILPG
;
A
#
# COMPACT_ATOMS: atom_id res chain seq x y z
N MET A 1 8.66 18.30 10.69
CA MET A 1 8.16 17.09 10.00
C MET A 1 6.71 17.32 9.61
N LYS A 2 6.33 17.00 8.38
CA LYS A 2 4.92 17.04 7.92
C LYS A 2 4.25 15.70 8.26
N ASN A 3 2.93 15.70 8.43
CA ASN A 3 2.16 14.46 8.55
C ASN A 3 1.85 13.93 7.16
N ALA A 4 1.95 12.61 7.00
CA ALA A 4 1.67 11.92 5.76
C ALA A 4 0.82 10.67 6.02
N ASN A 5 -0.28 10.52 5.32
CA ASN A 5 -0.99 9.25 5.25
C ASN A 5 -0.40 8.43 4.11
N TRP A 6 0.05 7.22 4.40
CA TRP A 6 0.50 6.26 3.41
C TRP A 6 -0.54 5.15 3.28
N TYR A 7 -1.28 5.19 2.17
CA TYR A 7 -2.32 4.22 1.83
C TYR A 7 -1.74 3.07 1.01
N PHE A 8 -1.99 1.85 1.47
CA PHE A 8 -1.44 0.65 0.85
C PHE A 8 -2.37 -0.56 0.98
N ASP A 9 -2.10 -1.58 0.15
CA ASP A 9 -2.68 -2.91 0.25
C ASP A 9 -1.58 -3.95 0.05
N PHE A 10 -1.59 -5.03 0.82
CA PHE A 10 -0.60 -6.11 0.73
C PHE A 10 -0.63 -6.85 -0.61
N VAL A 11 -1.74 -6.77 -1.35
CA VAL A 11 -1.85 -7.33 -2.71
C VAL A 11 -1.01 -6.53 -3.73
N SER A 12 -0.51 -5.35 -3.38
CA SER A 12 0.26 -4.49 -4.29
C SER A 12 1.76 -4.70 -4.19
N PRO A 13 2.42 -5.24 -5.22
CA PRO A 13 3.87 -5.35 -5.25
C PRO A 13 4.56 -3.97 -5.28
N PHE A 14 3.92 -2.95 -5.83
CA PHE A 14 4.45 -1.58 -5.79
C PHE A 14 4.44 -1.00 -4.38
N ALA A 15 3.43 -1.38 -3.55
CA ALA A 15 3.42 -0.99 -2.16
C ALA A 15 4.55 -1.67 -1.37
N TYR A 16 4.85 -2.94 -1.66
CA TYR A 16 6.01 -3.62 -1.10
C TYR A 16 7.32 -2.91 -1.46
N LEU A 17 7.56 -2.63 -2.75
CA LEU A 17 8.78 -1.93 -3.19
C LEU A 17 8.91 -0.54 -2.55
N GLN A 18 7.81 0.20 -2.39
CA GLN A 18 7.83 1.50 -1.73
C GLN A 18 8.05 1.37 -0.22
N ASN A 19 7.45 0.35 0.44
CA ASN A 19 7.61 0.12 1.87
C ASN A 19 9.07 0.01 2.30
N LEU A 20 9.89 -0.70 1.52
CA LEU A 20 11.32 -0.86 1.78
C LEU A 20 12.13 0.44 1.68
N ARG A 21 11.53 1.50 1.12
CA ARG A 21 12.15 2.81 0.94
C ARG A 21 11.53 3.90 1.83
N LEU A 22 10.58 3.56 2.70
CA LEU A 22 9.94 4.55 3.59
C LEU A 22 10.92 5.23 4.54
N ASP A 23 12.00 4.55 4.91
CA ASP A 23 13.04 5.11 5.78
C ASP A 23 13.77 6.28 5.11
N GLU A 24 13.81 6.37 3.78
CA GLU A 24 14.34 7.52 3.04
C GLU A 24 13.50 8.80 3.29
N LEU A 25 12.21 8.64 3.55
CA LEU A 25 11.24 9.72 3.78
C LEU A 25 11.06 10.05 5.27
N SER A 26 11.35 9.11 6.17
CA SER A 26 11.08 9.23 7.60
C SER A 26 11.78 10.42 8.29
N PRO A 27 12.95 10.92 7.85
CA PRO A 27 13.54 12.12 8.42
C PRO A 27 12.71 13.39 8.18
N HIS A 28 11.82 13.39 7.19
CA HIS A 28 11.03 14.54 6.77
C HIS A 28 9.54 14.41 7.09
N LEU A 29 9.04 13.17 7.25
CA LEU A 29 7.63 12.83 7.39
C LEU A 29 7.34 12.04 8.66
N ASN A 30 6.24 12.39 9.31
CA ASN A 30 5.55 11.49 10.25
C ASN A 30 4.57 10.64 9.44
N ILE A 31 4.94 9.40 9.14
CA ILE A 31 4.19 8.51 8.24
C ILE A 31 3.17 7.69 9.04
N GLU A 32 1.90 7.96 8.82
CA GLU A 32 0.79 7.13 9.30
C GLU A 32 0.46 6.07 8.25
N ARG A 33 0.61 4.79 8.63
CA ARG A 33 0.38 3.65 7.75
C ARG A 33 -1.09 3.27 7.75
N LYS A 34 -1.75 3.44 6.61
CA LYS A 34 -3.19 3.25 6.42
C LYS A 34 -3.47 2.07 5.47
N PRO A 35 -3.56 0.85 5.99
CA PRO A 35 -4.01 -0.27 5.15
C PRO A 35 -5.44 -0.05 4.69
N LEU A 36 -5.71 -0.31 3.41
CA LEU A 36 -7.03 -0.24 2.83
C LEU A 36 -7.25 -1.36 1.81
N LEU A 37 -8.51 -1.67 1.50
CA LEU A 37 -8.86 -2.64 0.46
C LEU A 37 -8.83 -1.98 -0.92
N PHE A 38 -7.81 -2.28 -1.73
CA PHE A 38 -7.64 -1.70 -3.07
C PHE A 38 -8.83 -2.01 -4.00
N ALA A 39 -9.42 -3.20 -3.92
CA ALA A 39 -10.62 -3.54 -4.68
C ALA A 39 -11.80 -2.59 -4.38
N GLY A 40 -11.87 -2.01 -3.17
CA GLY A 40 -12.84 -0.99 -2.80
C GLY A 40 -12.66 0.30 -3.59
N LEU A 41 -11.42 0.78 -3.76
CA LEU A 41 -11.11 1.94 -4.61
C LEU A 41 -11.47 1.68 -6.06
N LEU A 42 -11.09 0.52 -6.61
CA LEU A 42 -11.40 0.15 -7.99
C LEU A 42 -12.90 0.16 -8.26
N LYS A 43 -13.69 -0.40 -7.32
CA LYS A 43 -15.16 -0.39 -7.39
C LYS A 43 -15.72 1.02 -7.37
N HIS A 44 -15.25 1.88 -6.46
CA HIS A 44 -15.73 3.26 -6.33
C HIS A 44 -15.47 4.07 -7.61
N TRP A 45 -14.26 4.00 -8.14
CA TRP A 45 -13.85 4.74 -9.33
C TRP A 45 -14.26 4.06 -10.65
N ASN A 46 -14.98 2.93 -10.58
CA ASN A 46 -15.41 2.13 -11.74
C ASN A 46 -14.24 1.81 -12.69
N THR A 47 -13.10 1.42 -12.11
CA THR A 47 -11.87 1.10 -12.85
C THR A 47 -11.46 -0.35 -12.63
N LYS A 48 -10.56 -0.86 -13.48
CA LYS A 48 -9.99 -2.20 -13.36
C LYS A 48 -8.55 -2.15 -12.89
N GLY A 49 -8.24 -3.04 -11.96
CA GLY A 49 -6.87 -3.23 -11.50
C GLY A 49 -5.95 -3.81 -12.59
N PRO A 50 -4.62 -3.64 -12.44
CA PRO A 50 -3.67 -4.19 -13.42
C PRO A 50 -3.80 -5.69 -13.65
N ALA A 51 -4.17 -6.46 -12.62
CA ALA A 51 -4.29 -7.90 -12.70
C ALA A 51 -5.55 -8.40 -13.45
N GLU A 52 -6.56 -7.56 -13.63
CA GLU A 52 -7.83 -7.93 -14.26
C GLU A 52 -7.76 -7.97 -15.80
N LEU A 53 -6.76 -7.31 -16.40
CA LEU A 53 -6.53 -7.30 -17.84
C LEU A 53 -5.27 -8.12 -18.15
N THR A 54 -5.40 -9.25 -18.83
CA THR A 54 -4.31 -10.23 -19.04
C THR A 54 -3.01 -9.58 -19.56
N ALA A 55 -3.10 -8.75 -20.61
CA ALA A 55 -1.91 -8.11 -21.17
C ALA A 55 -1.26 -7.14 -20.16
N LYS A 56 -2.07 -6.37 -19.43
CA LYS A 56 -1.60 -5.43 -18.40
C LYS A 56 -0.98 -6.19 -17.22
N ARG A 57 -1.60 -7.29 -16.80
CA ARG A 57 -1.08 -8.16 -15.75
C ARG A 57 0.32 -8.68 -16.08
N ILE A 58 0.49 -9.27 -17.27
CA ILE A 58 1.78 -9.83 -17.70
C ILE A 58 2.85 -8.73 -17.73
N PHE A 59 2.53 -7.57 -18.30
CA PHE A 59 3.46 -6.42 -18.31
C PHE A 59 3.81 -6.00 -16.89
N THR A 60 2.80 -5.79 -16.02
CA THR A 60 2.99 -5.31 -14.65
C THR A 60 3.88 -6.26 -13.84
N TYR A 61 3.64 -7.57 -13.92
CA TYR A 61 4.43 -8.56 -13.17
C TYR A 61 5.89 -8.57 -13.63
N ARG A 62 6.13 -8.53 -14.95
CA ARG A 62 7.48 -8.44 -15.51
C ARG A 62 8.18 -7.14 -15.11
N TYR A 63 7.45 -6.03 -15.13
CA TYR A 63 7.97 -4.72 -14.76
C TYR A 63 8.37 -4.66 -13.28
N VAL A 64 7.51 -5.15 -12.39
CA VAL A 64 7.81 -5.23 -10.96
C VAL A 64 9.02 -6.14 -10.69
N GLN A 65 9.07 -7.31 -11.34
CA GLN A 65 10.22 -8.22 -11.20
C GLN A 65 11.53 -7.57 -11.67
N TRP A 66 11.47 -6.81 -12.75
CA TRP A 66 12.61 -6.04 -13.24
C TRP A 66 13.01 -4.92 -12.28
N MET A 67 12.05 -4.16 -11.75
CA MET A 67 12.31 -3.11 -10.75
C MET A 67 12.98 -3.67 -9.49
N ALA A 68 12.45 -4.76 -8.96
CA ALA A 68 13.02 -5.43 -7.79
C ALA A 68 14.48 -5.82 -8.03
N LYS A 69 14.77 -6.39 -9.23
CA LYS A 69 16.14 -6.71 -9.63
C LYS A 69 17.04 -5.47 -9.71
N CYS A 70 16.56 -4.36 -10.27
CA CYS A 70 17.33 -3.11 -10.36
C CYS A 70 17.64 -2.51 -8.99
N LEU A 71 16.76 -2.73 -8.02
CA LEU A 71 16.88 -2.21 -6.65
C LEU A 71 17.56 -3.21 -5.69
N ASP A 72 17.97 -4.37 -6.19
CA ASP A 72 18.50 -5.50 -5.38
C ASP A 72 17.54 -5.92 -4.25
N ILE A 73 16.25 -5.90 -4.53
CA ILE A 73 15.18 -6.28 -3.61
C ILE A 73 14.74 -7.71 -3.90
N PRO A 74 14.71 -8.62 -2.89
CA PRO A 74 14.14 -9.95 -3.07
C PRO A 74 12.66 -9.85 -3.40
N LEU A 75 12.22 -10.55 -4.45
CA LEU A 75 10.81 -10.57 -4.85
C LEU A 75 10.43 -11.96 -5.36
N ARG A 76 9.39 -12.51 -4.75
CA ARG A 76 8.74 -13.75 -5.16
C ARG A 76 7.23 -13.54 -5.17
N PHE A 77 6.60 -13.74 -6.34
CA PHE A 77 5.13 -13.71 -6.42
C PHE A 77 4.53 -14.92 -5.68
N PRO A 78 3.43 -14.71 -4.93
CA PRO A 78 2.61 -15.81 -4.42
C PRO A 78 2.13 -16.73 -5.55
N GLU A 79 1.82 -18.00 -5.22
CA GLU A 79 1.36 -18.99 -6.19
C GLU A 79 0.12 -18.53 -6.97
N HIS A 80 -0.76 -17.76 -6.32
CA HIS A 80 -1.86 -17.06 -6.99
C HIS A 80 -1.86 -15.57 -6.62
N HIS A 81 -2.13 -14.73 -7.62
CA HIS A 81 -2.23 -13.29 -7.46
C HIS A 81 -3.18 -12.72 -8.53
N PRO A 82 -4.13 -11.86 -8.16
CA PRO A 82 -4.36 -11.34 -6.81
C PRO A 82 -5.00 -12.36 -5.88
N PHE A 83 -4.66 -12.30 -4.60
CA PHE A 83 -5.29 -13.02 -3.52
C PHE A 83 -6.25 -12.10 -2.74
N ASN A 84 -7.08 -12.64 -1.82
CA ASN A 84 -7.90 -11.83 -0.93
C ASN A 84 -7.04 -11.26 0.22
N PRO A 85 -6.75 -9.94 0.25
CA PRO A 85 -5.88 -9.35 1.27
C PRO A 85 -6.57 -9.04 2.60
N ILE A 86 -7.90 -9.18 2.71
CA ILE A 86 -8.66 -8.74 3.89
C ILE A 86 -8.13 -9.33 5.20
N PRO A 87 -7.78 -10.62 5.31
CA PRO A 87 -7.22 -11.16 6.54
C PRO A 87 -5.93 -10.43 6.96
N LEU A 88 -5.02 -10.17 6.02
CA LEU A 88 -3.75 -9.50 6.29
C LEU A 88 -3.92 -8.01 6.62
N LEU A 89 -4.83 -7.31 5.93
CA LEU A 89 -5.15 -5.91 6.22
C LEU A 89 -5.68 -5.76 7.66
N ARG A 90 -6.57 -6.65 8.06
CA ARG A 90 -7.11 -6.68 9.44
C ARG A 90 -6.05 -7.09 10.45
N LEU A 91 -5.19 -8.05 10.12
CA LEU A 91 -4.08 -8.47 10.96
C LEU A 91 -3.11 -7.32 11.22
N CYS A 92 -2.79 -6.54 10.19
CA CYS A 92 -1.98 -5.34 10.28
C CYS A 92 -2.60 -4.30 11.24
N ILE A 93 -3.91 -4.05 11.12
CA ILE A 93 -4.65 -3.13 12.02
C ILE A 93 -4.62 -3.66 13.45
N ALA A 94 -4.89 -4.94 13.66
CA ALA A 94 -4.84 -5.58 14.97
C ALA A 94 -3.46 -5.44 15.64
N ALA A 95 -2.38 -5.40 14.84
CA ALA A 95 -1.01 -5.15 15.28
C ALA A 95 -0.64 -3.64 15.36
N GLY A 96 -1.62 -2.74 15.26
CA GLY A 96 -1.45 -1.29 15.37
C GLY A 96 -0.74 -0.63 14.20
N CYS A 97 -0.71 -1.25 13.02
CA CYS A 97 -0.06 -0.76 11.79
C CYS A 97 1.39 -0.31 12.01
N THR A 98 2.09 -0.92 12.96
CA THR A 98 3.48 -0.59 13.26
C THR A 98 4.37 -0.88 12.06
N LYS A 99 5.51 -0.16 11.95
CA LYS A 99 6.51 -0.45 10.91
C LYS A 99 6.87 -1.93 10.87
N LYS A 100 7.16 -2.51 12.06
CA LYS A 100 7.53 -3.93 12.19
C LYS A 100 6.45 -4.86 11.63
N ALA A 101 5.17 -4.63 11.97
CA ALA A 101 4.07 -5.47 11.50
C ALA A 101 3.89 -5.36 9.96
N VAL A 102 3.93 -4.15 9.42
CA VAL A 102 3.81 -3.91 7.99
C VAL A 102 4.96 -4.56 7.23
N ASP A 103 6.20 -4.35 7.66
CA ASP A 103 7.40 -4.94 7.04
C ASP A 103 7.35 -6.47 7.07
N SER A 104 6.97 -7.06 8.22
CA SER A 104 6.89 -8.51 8.37
C SER A 104 5.83 -9.15 7.46
N ILE A 105 4.63 -8.54 7.37
CA ILE A 105 3.57 -9.06 6.49
C ILE A 105 3.99 -8.93 5.02
N PHE A 106 4.53 -7.78 4.60
CA PHE A 106 5.03 -7.62 3.23
C PHE A 106 6.11 -8.62 2.87
N ARG A 107 7.05 -8.91 3.80
CA ARG A 107 8.08 -9.92 3.60
C ARG A 107 7.48 -11.29 3.35
N CYS A 108 6.58 -11.75 4.20
CA CYS A 108 5.92 -13.04 4.00
C CYS A 108 5.22 -13.12 2.63
N VAL A 109 4.54 -12.05 2.19
CA VAL A 109 3.87 -12.03 0.89
C VAL A 109 4.86 -11.99 -0.28
N TRP A 110 5.86 -11.09 -0.24
CA TRP A 110 6.62 -10.75 -1.44
C TRP A 110 8.07 -11.25 -1.47
N GLU A 111 8.64 -11.68 -0.34
CA GLU A 111 9.92 -12.39 -0.30
C GLU A 111 9.71 -13.90 -0.22
N ASP A 112 8.82 -14.33 0.71
CA ASP A 112 8.55 -15.75 0.91
C ASP A 112 7.53 -16.30 -0.11
N GLY A 113 6.74 -15.42 -0.74
CA GLY A 113 5.78 -15.78 -1.79
C GLY A 113 4.48 -16.38 -1.23
N LEU A 114 4.07 -16.00 -0.01
CA LEU A 114 2.90 -16.56 0.66
C LEU A 114 1.62 -15.78 0.30
N ALA A 115 0.60 -16.46 -0.17
CA ALA A 115 -0.71 -15.85 -0.40
C ALA A 115 -1.44 -15.61 0.92
N GLY A 116 -2.04 -14.41 1.08
CA GLY A 116 -2.64 -13.97 2.34
C GLY A 116 -4.01 -14.59 2.65
N ASP A 117 -4.58 -15.31 1.71
CA ASP A 117 -5.87 -16.03 1.85
C ASP A 117 -5.70 -17.56 1.88
N ASP A 118 -4.45 -18.05 1.89
CA ASP A 118 -4.17 -19.46 2.06
C ASP A 118 -4.15 -19.81 3.55
N PRO A 119 -5.06 -20.70 4.02
CA PRO A 119 -5.11 -21.11 5.42
C PRO A 119 -3.81 -21.74 5.95
N ASP A 120 -3.05 -22.41 5.08
CA ASP A 120 -1.78 -23.06 5.46
C ASP A 120 -0.70 -22.05 5.80
N HIS A 121 -0.80 -20.83 5.29
CA HIS A 121 0.15 -19.75 5.54
C HIS A 121 -0.21 -18.90 6.79
N TRP A 122 -1.42 -19.01 7.33
CA TRP A 122 -1.93 -18.12 8.38
C TRP A 122 -1.04 -18.09 9.63
N ASN A 123 -0.59 -19.26 10.08
CA ASN A 123 0.29 -19.35 11.24
C ASN A 123 1.58 -18.56 11.01
N THR A 124 2.15 -18.64 9.80
CA THR A 124 3.39 -17.91 9.45
C THR A 124 3.19 -16.39 9.53
N PHE A 125 2.04 -15.88 9.09
CA PHE A 125 1.73 -14.45 9.21
C PHE A 125 1.56 -14.02 10.68
N CYS A 126 0.89 -14.83 11.50
CA CYS A 126 0.73 -14.55 12.92
C CYS A 126 2.08 -14.54 13.65
N ASP A 127 2.92 -15.55 13.40
CA ASP A 127 4.25 -15.66 14.01
C ASP A 127 5.15 -14.50 13.61
N ALA A 128 5.08 -14.05 12.35
CA ALA A 128 5.90 -12.95 11.84
C ALA A 128 5.63 -11.60 12.55
N ILE A 129 4.43 -11.44 13.12
CA ILE A 129 4.06 -10.25 13.90
C ILE A 129 3.96 -10.52 15.41
N GLU A 130 4.40 -11.70 15.85
CA GLU A 130 4.42 -12.12 17.25
C GLU A 130 3.03 -12.16 17.90
N LEU A 131 1.99 -12.50 17.12
CA LEU A 131 0.63 -12.73 17.59
C LEU A 131 0.33 -14.23 17.63
N ASN A 132 -0.33 -14.65 18.71
CA ASN A 132 -0.86 -16.00 18.80
C ASN A 132 -2.08 -16.14 17.85
N VAL A 133 -2.19 -17.28 17.19
CA VAL A 133 -3.22 -17.54 16.16
C VAL A 133 -4.65 -17.39 16.70
N SER A 134 -4.91 -17.80 17.95
CA SER A 134 -6.24 -17.65 18.56
C SER A 134 -6.59 -16.18 18.71
N ASP A 135 -5.66 -15.38 19.25
CA ASP A 135 -5.86 -13.96 19.48
C ASP A 135 -5.98 -13.21 18.15
N ALA A 136 -5.15 -13.58 17.15
CA ALA A 136 -5.24 -13.02 15.80
C ALA A 136 -6.62 -13.25 15.17
N ASN A 137 -7.17 -14.47 15.26
CA ASN A 137 -8.50 -14.81 14.74
C ASN A 137 -9.62 -14.01 15.42
N GLU A 138 -9.53 -13.80 16.73
CA GLU A 138 -10.47 -12.96 17.47
C GLU A 138 -10.38 -11.51 17.03
N LEU A 139 -9.17 -10.95 17.03
CA LEU A 139 -8.91 -9.54 16.68
C LEU A 139 -9.34 -9.18 15.25
N ILE A 140 -8.99 -9.99 14.23
CA ILE A 140 -9.39 -9.69 12.84
C ILE A 140 -10.91 -9.80 12.62
N SER A 141 -11.60 -10.46 13.54
CA SER A 141 -13.07 -10.62 13.52
C SER A 141 -13.79 -9.53 14.29
N SER A 142 -13.09 -8.74 15.10
CA SER A 142 -13.66 -7.70 15.95
C SER A 142 -14.32 -6.58 15.13
N PRO A 143 -15.39 -5.97 15.68
CA PRO A 143 -16.03 -4.81 15.04
C PRO A 143 -15.08 -3.63 14.85
N GLU A 144 -14.17 -3.41 15.78
CA GLU A 144 -13.22 -2.29 15.81
C GLU A 144 -12.26 -2.36 14.62
N VAL A 145 -11.61 -3.52 14.44
CA VAL A 145 -10.67 -3.75 13.32
C VAL A 145 -11.38 -3.68 11.97
N LYS A 146 -12.60 -4.22 11.86
CA LYS A 146 -13.40 -4.12 10.64
C LYS A 146 -13.81 -2.67 10.34
N SER A 147 -14.19 -1.92 11.38
CA SER A 147 -14.57 -0.52 11.25
C SER A 147 -13.37 0.34 10.84
N GLU A 148 -12.19 0.11 11.44
CA GLU A 148 -10.98 0.85 11.08
C GLU A 148 -10.57 0.62 9.64
N LEU A 149 -10.59 -0.63 9.14
CA LEU A 149 -10.31 -0.93 7.73
C LEU A 149 -11.28 -0.20 6.79
N LYS A 150 -12.56 -0.15 7.15
CA LYS A 150 -13.58 0.57 6.39
C LYS A 150 -13.31 2.07 6.40
N THR A 151 -13.04 2.64 7.58
CA THR A 151 -12.74 4.07 7.76
C THR A 151 -11.51 4.50 6.96
N ASN A 152 -10.44 3.69 6.95
CA ASN A 152 -9.26 3.97 6.13
C ASN A 152 -9.60 4.07 4.64
N GLY A 153 -10.47 3.18 4.14
CA GLY A 153 -10.95 3.23 2.76
C GLY A 153 -11.80 4.49 2.47
N GLU A 154 -12.71 4.84 3.37
CA GLU A 154 -13.56 6.03 3.26
C GLU A 154 -12.73 7.32 3.27
N MET A 155 -11.79 7.45 4.21
CA MET A 155 -10.85 8.59 4.26
C MET A 155 -9.99 8.70 3.00
N ALA A 156 -9.52 7.57 2.46
CA ALA A 156 -8.77 7.57 1.21
C ALA A 156 -9.61 8.10 0.04
N LEU A 157 -10.87 7.69 -0.07
CA LEU A 157 -11.79 8.17 -1.11
C LEU A 157 -12.10 9.65 -0.96
N GLU A 158 -12.34 10.14 0.26
CA GLU A 158 -12.55 11.57 0.55
C GLU A 158 -11.33 12.42 0.15
N GLN A 159 -10.12 11.87 0.27
CA GLN A 159 -8.89 12.52 -0.15
C GLN A 159 -8.58 12.34 -1.65
N GLY A 160 -9.45 11.68 -2.42
CA GLY A 160 -9.28 11.48 -3.85
C GLY A 160 -8.31 10.35 -4.22
N VAL A 161 -7.92 9.48 -3.27
CA VAL A 161 -7.04 8.34 -3.55
C VAL A 161 -7.72 7.36 -4.50
N PHE A 162 -7.04 7.03 -5.59
CA PHE A 162 -7.57 6.15 -6.65
C PHE A 162 -6.76 4.87 -6.86
N GLY A 163 -5.65 4.71 -6.17
CA GLY A 163 -4.76 3.55 -6.29
C GLY A 163 -3.80 3.43 -5.12
N VAL A 164 -3.05 2.34 -5.08
CA VAL A 164 -2.04 2.06 -4.05
C VAL A 164 -0.71 1.64 -4.68
N PRO A 165 0.44 1.96 -4.04
CA PRO A 165 0.56 2.81 -2.86
C PRO A 165 0.28 4.28 -3.18
N THR A 166 -0.18 5.06 -2.19
CA THR A 166 -0.34 6.51 -2.33
C THR A 166 0.02 7.21 -1.02
N PHE A 167 0.87 8.22 -1.09
CA PHE A 167 1.02 9.20 -0.03
C PHE A 167 0.03 10.35 -0.21
N VAL A 168 -0.52 10.83 0.91
CA VAL A 168 -1.23 12.10 0.99
C VAL A 168 -0.48 13.00 1.95
N VAL A 169 0.02 14.13 1.45
CA VAL A 169 0.78 15.14 2.22
C VAL A 169 0.24 16.52 1.88
N ASP A 170 -0.20 17.27 2.88
CA ASP A 170 -0.80 18.62 2.71
C ASP A 170 -1.94 18.67 1.68
N GLY A 171 -2.69 17.56 1.51
CA GLY A 171 -3.76 17.44 0.52
C GLY A 171 -3.31 17.04 -0.90
N HIS A 172 -2.02 16.94 -1.15
CA HIS A 172 -1.48 16.47 -2.43
C HIS A 172 -1.29 14.96 -2.45
N LEU A 173 -1.57 14.34 -3.61
CA LEU A 173 -1.43 12.91 -3.84
C LEU A 173 -0.09 12.59 -4.53
N PHE A 174 0.59 11.58 -4.01
CA PHE A 174 1.79 11.00 -4.61
C PHE A 174 1.55 9.51 -4.81
N TRP A 175 1.03 9.16 -5.98
CA TRP A 175 0.61 7.81 -6.30
C TRP A 175 1.70 7.01 -6.99
N GLY A 176 1.90 5.78 -6.54
CA GLY A 176 2.86 4.82 -7.08
C GLY A 176 4.23 4.91 -6.39
N SER A 177 5.01 3.84 -6.47
CA SER A 177 6.37 3.79 -5.93
C SER A 177 7.33 4.72 -6.67
N ASP A 178 7.05 5.03 -7.93
CA ASP A 178 7.80 5.95 -8.78
C ASP A 178 7.57 7.42 -8.45
N SER A 179 6.45 7.77 -7.79
CA SER A 179 6.20 9.15 -7.31
C SER A 179 7.02 9.53 -6.06
N THR A 180 7.81 8.62 -5.50
CA THR A 180 8.65 8.90 -4.32
C THR A 180 9.61 10.06 -4.58
N SER A 181 10.19 10.15 -5.79
CA SER A 181 11.07 11.27 -6.15
C SER A 181 10.32 12.60 -6.21
N LEU A 182 9.08 12.62 -6.75
CA LEU A 182 8.22 13.81 -6.76
C LEU A 182 7.89 14.26 -5.32
N LEU A 183 7.63 13.31 -4.42
CA LEU A 183 7.40 13.62 -3.00
C LEU A 183 8.67 14.23 -2.35
N HIS A 184 9.86 13.72 -2.65
CA HIS A 184 11.12 14.32 -2.18
C HIS A 184 11.27 15.77 -2.65
N ASP A 185 11.01 16.03 -3.93
CA ASP A 185 11.11 17.40 -4.49
C ASP A 185 10.08 18.32 -3.84
N TYR A 186 8.84 17.85 -3.60
CA TYR A 186 7.81 18.59 -2.89
C TYR A 186 8.21 18.90 -1.43
N LEU A 187 8.84 17.95 -0.75
CA LEU A 187 9.31 18.18 0.63
C LEU A 187 10.44 19.20 0.69
N ALA A 188 11.29 19.25 -0.33
CA ALA A 188 12.35 20.25 -0.46
C ALA A 188 11.80 21.64 -0.87
N ASP A 189 10.78 21.68 -1.73
CA ASP A 189 10.10 22.89 -2.19
C ASP A 189 8.58 22.70 -2.14
N PRO A 190 7.91 23.06 -1.03
CA PRO A 190 6.44 23.00 -0.92
C PRO A 190 5.69 23.87 -1.94
N GLY A 191 6.38 24.83 -2.58
CA GLY A 191 5.84 25.63 -3.67
C GLY A 191 5.86 24.95 -5.04
N LEU A 192 6.33 23.71 -5.16
CA LEU A 192 6.49 22.99 -6.42
C LEU A 192 5.23 23.04 -7.31
N PHE A 193 4.05 22.81 -6.72
CA PHE A 193 2.77 22.81 -7.44
C PHE A 193 2.18 24.20 -7.66
N GLU A 194 2.75 25.24 -7.02
CA GLU A 194 2.30 26.63 -7.15
C GLU A 194 2.84 27.32 -8.42
N SER A 195 3.75 26.68 -9.14
CA SER A 195 4.29 27.23 -10.37
C SER A 195 3.20 27.46 -11.43
N PRO A 196 3.30 28.50 -12.28
CA PRO A 196 2.28 28.75 -13.33
C PRO A 196 2.06 27.56 -14.25
N ALA A 197 3.09 26.77 -14.51
CA ALA A 197 3.00 25.56 -15.32
C ALA A 197 2.14 24.48 -14.66
N MET A 198 2.33 24.24 -13.36
CA MET A 198 1.54 23.24 -12.59
C MET A 198 0.09 23.69 -12.41
N LYS A 199 -0.15 24.94 -11.98
CA LYS A 199 -1.51 25.49 -11.83
C LYS A 199 -2.33 25.45 -13.11
N ARG A 200 -1.69 25.62 -14.26
CA ARG A 200 -2.38 25.53 -15.54
C ARG A 200 -2.99 24.12 -15.77
N LEU A 201 -2.37 23.06 -15.22
CA LEU A 201 -2.84 21.69 -15.43
C LEU A 201 -4.18 21.42 -14.73
N GLU A 202 -4.49 22.13 -13.66
CA GLU A 202 -5.74 21.96 -12.89
C GLU A 202 -6.97 22.41 -13.68
N ILE A 203 -6.80 23.29 -14.66
CA ILE A 203 -7.88 23.89 -15.47
C ILE A 203 -7.93 23.35 -16.90
N LEU A 204 -7.10 22.36 -17.23
CA LEU A 204 -7.16 21.73 -18.55
C LEU A 204 -8.48 20.95 -18.68
N PRO A 205 -9.22 21.14 -19.81
CA PRO A 205 -10.42 20.36 -20.05
C PRO A 205 -10.06 18.88 -20.20
N GLY A 206 -10.82 18.01 -19.50
CA GLY A 206 -10.74 16.55 -19.59
C GLY A 206 -11.50 15.98 -20.79
#